data_cc909db20ebd0d71492f56dce000c4ae
#
_entry.id   cc909db20ebd0d71492f56dce000c4ae
#
_cell.length_a   1.000
_cell.length_b   1.000
_cell.length_c   1.000
_cell.angle_alpha   90.00
_cell.angle_beta   90.00
_cell.angle_gamma   90.00
#
_symmetry.space_group_name_H-M   'P 1'
#
loop_
_entity.id
_entity.type
_entity.pdbx_description
1 polymer ?
#
loop_
_entity_poly.entity_id
_entity_poly.type
_entity_poly.pdbx_seq_one_letter_code
_entity_poly.pdbx_strand_id
1 'polypeptide(L)'
;PNRFLVYDEPKWNCKLFLNYKTNQNNEKFIIDHISHELKIKSEDISIEYMSQKIHEKYSQNHKEMRVYCHRLYQVTLKTFPNIMQDNSFEIDGVQYYWMSISEMERDSRIREVNQDIVDFVKENCS
;
A
#
# COMPACT_ATOMS: atom_id res chain seq x y z
N PRO A 1 -5.27 -0.89 17.84
CA PRO A 1 -4.59 -1.63 16.78
C PRO A 1 -4.22 -0.73 15.61
N ASN A 2 -3.08 -1.03 15.01
CA ASN A 2 -2.60 -0.26 13.87
C ASN A 2 -3.47 -0.50 12.65
N ARG A 3 -3.76 0.57 11.93
CA ARG A 3 -4.48 0.52 10.67
C ARG A 3 -3.60 1.03 9.56
N PHE A 4 -3.78 0.46 8.38
CA PHE A 4 -3.00 0.78 7.19
C PHE A 4 -3.93 1.27 6.09
N LEU A 5 -3.44 2.19 5.29
CA LEU A 5 -4.20 2.71 4.17
C LEU A 5 -4.10 1.75 2.99
N VAL A 6 -5.26 1.34 2.49
CA VAL A 6 -5.38 0.52 1.29
C VAL A 6 -6.37 1.16 0.34
N TYR A 7 -6.35 0.73 -0.91
CA TYR A 7 -7.24 1.27 -1.94
C TYR A 7 -7.82 0.14 -2.78
N ASP A 8 -8.99 0.38 -3.39
CA ASP A 8 -9.58 -0.54 -4.35
C ASP A 8 -8.81 -0.48 -5.66
N GLU A 9 -8.20 -1.59 -6.06
CA GLU A 9 -7.56 -1.73 -7.36
C GLU A 9 -8.51 -2.45 -8.31
N PRO A 10 -9.13 -1.73 -9.29
CA PRO A 10 -10.11 -2.36 -10.18
C PRO A 10 -9.53 -3.48 -11.04
N LYS A 11 -8.28 -3.35 -11.44
CA LYS A 11 -7.60 -4.33 -12.28
C LYS A 11 -7.56 -5.71 -11.63
N TRP A 12 -7.39 -5.75 -10.30
CA TRP A 12 -7.32 -7.00 -9.53
C TRP A 12 -8.60 -7.29 -8.76
N ASN A 13 -9.54 -6.33 -8.75
CA ASN A 13 -10.74 -6.40 -7.90
C ASN A 13 -10.35 -6.75 -6.47
N CYS A 14 -9.40 -6.02 -5.91
CA CYS A 14 -8.80 -6.31 -4.62
C CYS A 14 -8.37 -5.02 -3.94
N LYS A 15 -8.44 -4.98 -2.61
CA LYS A 15 -7.87 -3.89 -1.83
C LYS A 15 -6.38 -4.15 -1.67
N LEU A 16 -5.56 -3.17 -2.02
CA LEU A 16 -4.10 -3.28 -1.97
C LEU A 16 -3.51 -2.13 -1.15
N PHE A 17 -2.34 -2.39 -0.54
CA PHE A 17 -1.52 -1.29 -0.02
C PHE A 17 -1.14 -0.36 -1.17
N LEU A 18 -0.94 0.92 -0.88
CA LEU A 18 -0.38 1.83 -1.88
C LEU A 18 0.96 1.25 -2.35
N ASN A 19 1.13 1.17 -3.66
CA ASN A 19 2.30 0.54 -4.24
C ASN A 19 2.71 1.27 -5.51
N TYR A 20 4.02 1.33 -5.75
CA TYR A 20 4.59 2.05 -6.88
C TYR A 20 5.75 1.26 -7.44
N LYS A 21 6.04 1.44 -8.72
CA LYS A 21 7.22 0.83 -9.33
C LYS A 21 8.48 1.45 -8.75
N THR A 22 9.52 0.64 -8.55
CA THR A 22 10.81 1.12 -8.10
C THR A 22 11.43 2.07 -9.13
N ASN A 23 12.19 3.03 -8.62
CA ASN A 23 12.77 4.08 -9.42
C ASN A 23 14.11 4.47 -8.78
N GLN A 24 14.84 5.40 -9.36
CA GLN A 24 16.18 5.80 -8.87
C GLN A 24 16.13 6.47 -7.50
N ASN A 25 15.04 7.17 -7.20
CA ASN A 25 14.83 7.78 -5.89
C ASN A 25 13.43 7.42 -5.39
N ASN A 26 13.33 6.24 -4.78
CA ASN A 26 12.04 5.70 -4.34
C ASN A 26 11.36 6.58 -3.30
N GLU A 27 12.12 7.11 -2.35
CA GLU A 27 11.54 7.93 -1.27
C GLU A 27 10.88 9.19 -1.81
N LYS A 28 11.59 9.92 -2.66
CA LYS A 28 11.04 11.12 -3.28
C LYS A 28 9.84 10.78 -4.16
N PHE A 29 9.93 9.71 -4.94
CA PHE A 29 8.86 9.28 -5.83
C PHE A 29 7.59 8.94 -5.04
N ILE A 30 7.72 8.21 -3.94
CA ILE A 30 6.59 7.83 -3.09
C ILE A 30 5.97 9.08 -2.47
N ILE A 31 6.79 9.97 -1.90
CA ILE A 31 6.30 11.21 -1.29
C ILE A 31 5.53 12.05 -2.31
N ASP A 32 6.10 12.24 -3.50
CA ASP A 32 5.46 13.05 -4.55
C ASP A 32 4.10 12.44 -4.96
N HIS A 33 4.04 11.13 -5.12
CA HIS A 33 2.80 10.45 -5.50
C HIS A 33 1.74 10.54 -4.39
N ILE A 34 2.12 10.27 -3.15
CA ILE A 34 1.18 10.35 -2.02
C ILE A 34 0.69 11.77 -1.83
N SER A 35 1.59 12.75 -1.92
CA SER A 35 1.24 14.16 -1.83
C SER A 35 0.17 14.53 -2.85
N HIS A 36 0.35 14.11 -4.09
CA HIS A 36 -0.58 14.38 -5.17
C HIS A 36 -1.90 13.63 -4.99
N GLU A 37 -1.83 12.35 -4.69
CA GLU A 37 -3.02 11.48 -4.61
C GLU A 37 -3.90 11.79 -3.40
N LEU A 38 -3.30 12.02 -2.25
CA LEU A 38 -4.04 12.30 -1.00
C LEU A 38 -4.20 13.79 -0.71
N LYS A 39 -3.63 14.64 -1.55
CA LYS A 39 -3.69 16.10 -1.42
C LYS A 39 -3.14 16.59 -0.07
N ILE A 40 -1.98 16.05 0.28
CA ILE A 40 -1.23 16.39 1.49
C ILE A 40 0.07 17.05 1.06
N LYS A 41 0.51 18.07 1.78
CA LYS A 41 1.79 18.73 1.50
C LYS A 41 2.94 17.76 1.69
N SER A 42 3.91 17.77 0.78
CA SER A 42 5.10 16.88 0.85
C SER A 42 5.83 17.00 2.18
N GLU A 43 5.92 18.22 2.72
CA GLU A 43 6.58 18.51 4.00
C GLU A 43 5.90 17.86 5.20
N ASP A 44 4.63 17.45 5.05
CA ASP A 44 3.87 16.76 6.09
C ASP A 44 3.96 15.24 5.96
N ILE A 45 4.76 14.74 5.03
CA ILE A 45 4.95 13.32 4.79
C ILE A 45 6.37 12.93 5.16
N SER A 46 6.51 11.95 6.06
CA SER A 46 7.80 11.35 6.42
C SER A 46 7.83 9.93 5.90
N ILE A 47 9.01 9.47 5.48
CA ILE A 47 9.17 8.14 4.92
C ILE A 47 10.42 7.48 5.49
N GLU A 48 10.34 6.17 5.76
CA GLU A 48 11.45 5.39 6.26
C GLU A 48 11.47 4.04 5.57
N TYR A 49 12.64 3.65 5.07
CA TYR A 49 12.84 2.32 4.49
C TYR A 49 12.83 1.28 5.62
N MET A 50 12.02 0.24 5.48
CA MET A 50 11.87 -0.79 6.51
C MET A 50 12.58 -2.10 6.13
N SER A 51 12.32 -2.63 4.95
CA SER A 51 12.81 -3.95 4.57
C SER A 51 12.57 -4.21 3.09
N GLN A 52 13.18 -5.30 2.58
CA GLN A 52 12.86 -5.80 1.26
C GLN A 52 12.73 -7.31 1.32
N LYS A 53 11.98 -7.87 0.40
CA LYS A 53 11.76 -9.31 0.29
C LYS A 53 11.55 -9.69 -1.16
N ILE A 54 12.11 -10.83 -1.54
CA ILE A 54 11.94 -11.38 -2.87
C ILE A 54 10.77 -12.36 -2.83
N HIS A 55 9.81 -12.16 -3.73
CA HIS A 55 8.66 -13.04 -3.90
C HIS A 55 8.66 -13.62 -5.31
N GLU A 56 8.36 -14.90 -5.41
CA GLU A 56 8.18 -15.57 -6.69
C GLU A 56 6.68 -15.78 -6.89
N LYS A 57 6.14 -15.18 -7.94
CA LYS A 57 4.69 -15.18 -8.22
C LYS A 57 4.41 -15.45 -9.68
N TYR A 58 3.27 -16.11 -9.93
CA TYR A 58 2.74 -16.20 -11.29
C TYR A 58 2.17 -14.85 -11.73
N SER A 59 2.67 -14.32 -12.84
CA SER A 59 2.17 -13.06 -13.39
C SER A 59 1.05 -13.33 -14.38
N GLN A 60 -0.15 -12.87 -14.08
CA GLN A 60 -1.30 -12.98 -14.97
C GLN A 60 -1.07 -12.22 -16.29
N ASN A 61 -0.41 -11.07 -16.20
CA ASN A 61 -0.13 -10.25 -17.38
C ASN A 61 0.86 -10.89 -18.34
N HIS A 62 1.86 -11.59 -17.80
CA HIS A 62 2.94 -12.20 -18.59
C HIS A 62 2.76 -13.70 -18.77
N LYS A 63 1.80 -14.31 -18.09
CA LYS A 63 1.50 -15.74 -18.11
C LYS A 63 2.72 -16.60 -17.83
N GLU A 64 3.53 -16.16 -16.85
CA GLU A 64 4.75 -16.85 -16.43
C GLU A 64 5.06 -16.56 -14.98
N MET A 65 5.90 -17.41 -14.38
CA MET A 65 6.42 -17.14 -13.04
C MET A 65 7.41 -16.00 -13.10
N ARG A 66 7.29 -15.06 -12.16
CA ARG A 66 8.18 -13.92 -12.06
C ARG A 66 8.70 -13.74 -10.64
N VAL A 67 9.90 -13.21 -10.55
CA VAL A 67 10.53 -12.86 -9.28
C VAL A 67 10.35 -11.37 -9.06
N TYR A 68 9.78 -11.01 -7.91
CA TYR A 68 9.57 -9.61 -7.54
C TYR A 68 10.39 -9.29 -6.30
N CYS A 69 11.10 -8.17 -6.33
CA CYS A 69 11.73 -7.62 -5.14
C CYS A 69 10.83 -6.50 -4.60
N HIS A 70 10.15 -6.77 -3.50
CA HIS A 70 9.29 -5.79 -2.85
C HIS A 70 10.09 -5.03 -1.80
N ARG A 71 10.05 -3.71 -1.87
CA ARG A 71 10.66 -2.83 -0.87
C ARG A 71 9.56 -2.18 -0.05
N LEU A 72 9.67 -2.30 1.26
CA LEU A 72 8.68 -1.78 2.20
C LEU A 72 9.17 -0.48 2.79
N TYR A 73 8.35 0.56 2.69
CA TYR A 73 8.57 1.86 3.30
C TYR A 73 7.44 2.16 4.25
N GLN A 74 7.77 2.71 5.41
CA GLN A 74 6.77 3.22 6.33
C GLN A 74 6.59 4.71 6.06
N VAL A 75 5.34 5.11 5.80
CA VAL A 75 4.99 6.50 5.55
C VAL A 75 4.18 7.01 6.73
N THR A 76 4.61 8.15 7.28
CA THR A 76 3.92 8.80 8.39
C THR A 76 3.42 10.16 7.93
N LEU A 77 2.15 10.45 8.21
CA LEU A 77 1.52 11.71 7.86
C LEU A 77 1.43 12.59 9.10
N LYS A 78 1.95 13.81 9.03
CA LYS A 78 1.86 14.77 10.14
C LYS A 78 0.47 15.36 10.28
N THR A 79 -0.27 15.43 9.18
CA THR A 79 -1.64 15.95 9.15
C THR A 79 -2.55 14.95 8.47
N PHE A 80 -3.80 14.89 8.96
CA PHE A 80 -4.85 14.07 8.35
C PHE A 80 -5.97 14.99 7.89
N PRO A 81 -6.16 15.17 6.58
CA PRO A 81 -7.34 15.87 6.08
C PRO A 81 -8.63 15.25 6.64
N ASN A 82 -9.65 16.04 6.84
CA ASN A 82 -10.90 15.57 7.45
C ASN A 82 -11.49 14.35 6.75
N ILE A 83 -11.41 14.30 5.43
CA ILE A 83 -11.92 13.17 4.65
C ILE A 83 -11.24 11.85 5.03
N MET A 84 -9.97 11.91 5.45
CA MET A 84 -9.20 10.71 5.81
C MET A 84 -9.46 10.22 7.24
N GLN A 85 -10.28 10.91 8.01
CA GLN A 85 -10.63 10.49 9.37
C GLN A 85 -11.71 9.42 9.39
N ASP A 86 -12.45 9.24 8.28
CA ASP A 86 -13.43 8.18 8.14
C ASP A 86 -12.75 6.85 7.81
N ASN A 87 -13.40 5.74 8.15
CA ASN A 87 -12.87 4.41 7.87
C ASN A 87 -12.71 4.14 6.37
N SER A 88 -13.50 4.80 5.55
CA SER A 88 -13.36 4.76 4.10
C SER A 88 -13.65 6.14 3.52
N PHE A 89 -13.02 6.44 2.40
CA PHE A 89 -13.20 7.74 1.74
C PHE A 89 -12.78 7.63 0.27
N GLU A 90 -13.24 8.57 -0.54
CA GLU A 90 -12.91 8.62 -1.96
C GLU A 90 -12.19 9.93 -2.28
N ILE A 91 -11.12 9.85 -3.07
CA ILE A 91 -10.41 11.01 -3.61
C ILE A 91 -10.18 10.75 -5.09
N ASP A 92 -10.66 11.67 -5.93
CA ASP A 92 -10.48 11.63 -7.39
C ASP A 92 -10.87 10.27 -8.02
N GLY A 93 -11.96 9.69 -7.54
CA GLY A 93 -12.47 8.42 -8.06
C GLY A 93 -11.80 7.17 -7.51
N VAL A 94 -10.85 7.32 -6.61
CA VAL A 94 -10.19 6.18 -5.95
C VAL A 94 -10.78 6.02 -4.56
N GLN A 95 -11.23 4.80 -4.25
CA GLN A 95 -11.79 4.46 -2.94
C GLN A 95 -10.67 3.93 -2.05
N TYR A 96 -10.54 4.52 -0.86
CA TYR A 96 -9.55 4.16 0.15
C TYR A 96 -10.22 3.62 1.39
N TYR A 97 -9.48 2.79 2.14
CA TYR A 97 -9.94 2.21 3.41
C TYR A 97 -8.80 2.18 4.41
N TRP A 98 -9.13 2.38 5.69
CA TRP A 98 -8.22 2.09 6.79
C TRP A 98 -8.52 0.67 7.27
N MET A 99 -7.53 -0.22 7.21
CA MET A 99 -7.72 -1.61 7.62
C MET A 99 -6.60 -2.07 8.56
N SER A 100 -6.97 -2.85 9.56
CA SER A 100 -5.99 -3.58 10.38
C SER A 100 -5.54 -4.84 9.63
N ILE A 101 -4.44 -5.43 10.08
CA ILE A 101 -3.97 -6.71 9.51
C ILE A 101 -5.05 -7.79 9.69
N SER A 102 -5.69 -7.85 10.87
CA SER A 102 -6.79 -8.80 11.11
C SER A 102 -7.91 -8.69 10.10
N GLU A 103 -8.30 -7.46 9.77
CA GLU A 103 -9.34 -7.22 8.78
C GLU A 103 -8.91 -7.68 7.39
N MET A 104 -7.65 -7.43 7.02
CA MET A 104 -7.11 -7.90 5.75
C MET A 104 -7.09 -9.42 5.67
N GLU A 105 -6.74 -10.09 6.77
CA GLU A 105 -6.67 -11.55 6.82
C GLU A 105 -8.05 -12.21 6.74
N ARG A 106 -9.12 -11.47 7.01
CA ARG A 106 -10.49 -11.93 6.85
C ARG A 106 -11.08 -11.64 5.46
N ASP A 107 -10.39 -10.86 4.66
CA ASP A 107 -10.82 -10.54 3.30
C ASP A 107 -10.35 -11.65 2.35
N SER A 108 -11.31 -12.39 1.79
CA SER A 108 -11.01 -13.56 0.95
C SER A 108 -10.21 -13.19 -0.30
N ARG A 109 -10.48 -12.02 -0.88
CA ARG A 109 -9.80 -11.59 -2.09
C ARG A 109 -8.36 -11.17 -1.80
N ILE A 110 -8.12 -10.49 -0.69
CA ILE A 110 -6.76 -10.15 -0.26
C ILE A 110 -5.96 -11.44 0.00
N ARG A 111 -6.55 -12.41 0.68
CA ARG A 111 -5.89 -13.70 0.94
C ARG A 111 -5.51 -14.43 -0.34
N GLU A 112 -6.36 -14.36 -1.35
CA GLU A 112 -6.12 -15.00 -2.64
C GLU A 112 -4.99 -14.32 -3.43
N VAL A 113 -4.97 -12.98 -3.42
CA VAL A 113 -4.12 -12.19 -4.32
C VAL A 113 -2.87 -11.68 -3.64
N ASN A 114 -2.93 -11.30 -2.38
CA ASN A 114 -1.91 -10.44 -1.75
C ASN A 114 -1.48 -10.89 -0.36
N GLN A 115 -1.75 -12.13 0.04
CA GLN A 115 -1.41 -12.63 1.38
C GLN A 115 0.10 -12.51 1.67
N ASP A 116 0.94 -12.73 0.68
CA ASP A 116 2.39 -12.63 0.82
C ASP A 116 2.83 -11.22 1.24
N ILE A 117 2.20 -10.18 0.69
CA ILE A 117 2.50 -8.80 1.05
C ILE A 117 1.96 -8.47 2.44
N VAL A 118 0.76 -8.95 2.77
CA VAL A 118 0.18 -8.77 4.12
C VAL A 118 1.12 -9.37 5.16
N ASP A 119 1.63 -10.58 4.91
CA ASP A 119 2.58 -11.25 5.81
C ASP A 119 3.87 -10.43 5.95
N PHE A 120 4.37 -9.90 4.85
CA PHE A 120 5.57 -9.07 4.83
C PHE A 120 5.39 -7.80 5.68
N VAL A 121 4.27 -7.13 5.53
CA VAL A 121 3.94 -5.94 6.34
C VAL A 121 3.80 -6.31 7.82
N LYS A 122 3.10 -7.41 8.11
CA LYS A 122 2.89 -7.90 9.46
C LYS A 122 4.22 -8.19 10.18
N GLU A 123 5.17 -8.80 9.48
CA GLU A 123 6.49 -9.13 10.02
C GLU A 123 7.30 -7.88 10.39
N ASN A 124 7.09 -6.77 9.69
CA ASN A 124 7.93 -5.59 9.82
C ASN A 124 7.25 -4.41 10.54
N CYS A 125 5.94 -4.42 10.68
CA CYS A 125 5.16 -3.30 11.23
C CYS A 125 4.21 -3.73 12.34
N SER A 126 4.58 -4.71 13.11
CA SER A 126 3.77 -5.22 14.22
C SER A 126 3.82 -4.31 15.45
#